data_4910c0abebfc7fb3f6caba04abc41718
#
_entry.id   4910c0abebfc7fb3f6caba04abc41718
#
_cell.length_a   1.000
_cell.length_b   1.000
_cell.length_c   1.000
_cell.angle_alpha   90.00
_cell.angle_beta   90.00
_cell.angle_gamma   90.00
#
_symmetry.space_group_name_H-M   'P 1'
#
loop_
_entity.id
_entity.type
_entity.pdbx_description
1 polymer ?
#
loop_
_entity_poly.entity_id
_entity_poly.type
_entity_poly.pdbx_seq_one_letter_code
_entity_poly.pdbx_strand_id
1 'polypeptide(L)'
;EAIVHSYNIPAVKCMIEITPELGVKYLQKFGFTTLITEPTEINGGIYDDINASTAIGGITQGVSNLELTAAYATIANNGTYIKPVFYTKILDADGNVVIDNTPEKTTVIKPSTAYLLTNVMEDVVTEGTGTRVQFDGMHIAGKTGTTDNYRDLWFCGFTPYYTCSVWAGYDDNTVLPQGTYRTYQQTLWRNIMQRIHADLPDTDFKMPSTVQKASICTQTGLLATSSCNAVTEYFDIDQIPTQYCSGHYSYHYNYNYDYSYDYSEDSGTDSSEDSNTTVEEPTPETPAEVPEETQPEVSVPEESTETPPADGGTDTGGGEAPADTGGEVAQ
;
A
#
# COMPACT_ATOMS: atom_id res chain seq x y z
N GLU A 1 -2.05 6.73 10.19
CA GLU A 1 -1.08 7.45 9.34
C GLU A 1 -0.02 6.53 8.72
N ALA A 2 0.64 5.61 9.47
CA ALA A 2 1.76 4.80 8.95
C ALA A 2 1.37 3.94 7.73
N ILE A 3 0.20 3.32 7.74
CA ILE A 3 -0.32 2.53 6.61
C ILE A 3 -0.77 3.48 5.49
N VAL A 4 -1.46 4.57 5.84
CA VAL A 4 -2.00 5.56 4.89
C VAL A 4 -0.90 6.15 4.01
N HIS A 5 0.20 6.56 4.63
CA HIS A 5 1.36 7.17 3.95
C HIS A 5 2.50 6.20 3.64
N SER A 6 2.31 4.91 3.94
CA SER A 6 3.29 3.86 3.64
C SER A 6 4.66 4.06 4.32
N TYR A 7 4.68 4.44 5.60
CA TYR A 7 5.92 4.64 6.35
C TYR A 7 6.58 3.30 6.71
N ASN A 8 7.82 3.11 6.32
CA ASN A 8 8.57 1.88 6.54
C ASN A 8 8.94 1.66 8.01
N ILE A 9 9.39 2.71 8.72
CA ILE A 9 9.89 2.59 10.09
C ILE A 9 8.86 1.99 11.05
N PRO A 10 7.58 2.45 11.10
CA PRO A 10 6.57 1.83 11.96
C PRO A 10 6.28 0.37 11.61
N ALA A 11 6.27 0.01 10.31
CA ALA A 11 6.05 -1.37 9.88
C ALA A 11 7.17 -2.30 10.38
N VAL A 12 8.43 -1.89 10.21
CA VAL A 12 9.61 -2.62 10.68
C VAL A 12 9.60 -2.75 12.21
N LYS A 13 9.31 -1.67 12.94
CA LYS A 13 9.20 -1.71 14.42
C LYS A 13 8.12 -2.67 14.88
N CYS A 14 6.94 -2.67 14.23
CA CYS A 14 5.86 -3.59 14.53
C CYS A 14 6.29 -5.05 14.32
N MET A 15 6.99 -5.34 13.21
CA MET A 15 7.51 -6.69 12.93
C MET A 15 8.51 -7.15 13.99
N ILE A 16 9.41 -6.26 14.43
CA ILE A 16 10.37 -6.57 15.50
C ILE A 16 9.64 -6.84 16.82
N GLU A 17 8.61 -6.06 17.14
CA GLU A 17 7.83 -6.21 18.38
C GLU A 17 7.06 -7.52 18.44
N ILE A 18 6.40 -7.92 17.33
CA ILE A 18 5.68 -9.20 17.27
C ILE A 18 6.59 -10.41 17.01
N THR A 19 7.82 -10.20 16.66
CA THR A 19 8.89 -11.06 16.14
C THR A 19 8.69 -11.48 14.67
N PRO A 20 9.77 -11.53 13.87
CA PRO A 20 9.71 -11.95 12.46
C PRO A 20 9.13 -13.36 12.28
N GLU A 21 9.43 -14.29 13.20
CA GLU A 21 8.92 -15.67 13.18
C GLU A 21 7.39 -15.67 13.25
N LEU A 22 6.80 -14.86 14.12
CA LEU A 22 5.34 -14.77 14.21
C LEU A 22 4.76 -14.12 12.96
N GLY A 23 5.39 -13.05 12.45
CA GLY A 23 5.01 -12.38 11.21
C GLY A 23 4.96 -13.34 10.03
N VAL A 24 6.05 -14.06 9.79
CA VAL A 24 6.17 -15.05 8.70
C VAL A 24 5.16 -16.19 8.87
N LYS A 25 4.95 -16.68 10.09
CA LYS A 25 3.92 -17.69 10.39
C LYS A 25 2.51 -17.22 10.01
N TYR A 26 2.19 -15.94 10.20
CA TYR A 26 0.91 -15.39 9.75
C TYR A 26 0.85 -15.25 8.24
N LEU A 27 1.93 -14.83 7.57
CA LEU A 27 1.99 -14.80 6.11
C LEU A 27 1.71 -16.20 5.51
N GLN A 28 2.29 -17.27 6.07
CA GLN A 28 1.98 -18.65 5.65
C GLN A 28 0.48 -18.99 5.83
N LYS A 29 -0.15 -18.54 6.92
CA LYS A 29 -1.60 -18.72 7.13
C LYS A 29 -2.44 -17.93 6.12
N PHE A 30 -1.96 -16.80 5.63
CA PHE A 30 -2.56 -16.03 4.54
C PHE A 30 -2.36 -16.65 3.16
N GLY A 31 -1.63 -17.78 3.07
CA GLY A 31 -1.49 -18.60 1.87
C GLY A 31 -0.22 -18.36 1.08
N PHE A 32 0.76 -17.62 1.59
CA PHE A 32 2.06 -17.47 0.95
C PHE A 32 2.90 -18.74 1.07
N THR A 33 3.35 -19.25 -0.07
CA THR A 33 4.11 -20.52 -0.16
C THR A 33 5.56 -20.33 -0.59
N THR A 34 5.94 -19.13 -1.05
CA THR A 34 7.28 -18.84 -1.56
C THR A 34 8.26 -18.36 -0.50
N LEU A 35 7.80 -18.23 0.76
CA LEU A 35 8.63 -17.74 1.86
C LEU A 35 9.71 -18.77 2.25
N ILE A 36 10.95 -18.30 2.34
CA ILE A 36 12.10 -19.10 2.79
C ILE A 36 12.18 -18.99 4.31
N THR A 37 11.84 -20.07 5.01
CA THR A 37 11.79 -20.11 6.49
C THR A 37 12.99 -20.74 7.15
N GLU A 38 13.88 -21.35 6.35
CA GLU A 38 15.14 -21.91 6.81
C GLU A 38 16.29 -21.32 5.99
N PRO A 39 17.46 -21.05 6.58
CA PRO A 39 18.60 -20.53 5.84
C PRO A 39 18.91 -21.37 4.61
N THR A 40 18.75 -20.78 3.42
CA THR A 40 18.85 -21.48 2.13
C THR A 40 19.91 -20.80 1.27
N GLU A 41 20.80 -21.60 0.68
CA GLU A 41 21.81 -21.08 -0.24
C GLU A 41 21.19 -20.81 -1.63
N ILE A 42 21.28 -19.55 -2.08
CA ILE A 42 20.82 -19.11 -3.40
C ILE A 42 21.92 -18.26 -4.03
N ASN A 43 22.42 -18.66 -5.19
CA ASN A 43 23.47 -17.95 -5.94
C ASN A 43 24.71 -17.59 -5.11
N GLY A 44 25.12 -18.47 -4.15
CA GLY A 44 26.28 -18.30 -3.30
C GLY A 44 26.08 -17.40 -2.08
N GLY A 45 24.85 -16.94 -1.82
CA GLY A 45 24.43 -16.26 -0.59
C GLY A 45 23.45 -17.11 0.22
N ILE A 46 23.43 -16.92 1.55
CA ILE A 46 22.46 -17.57 2.43
C ILE A 46 21.36 -16.57 2.73
N TYR A 47 20.11 -16.99 2.51
CA TYR A 47 18.93 -16.17 2.64
C TYR A 47 17.84 -16.87 3.46
N ASP A 48 17.09 -16.08 4.22
CA ASP A 48 15.81 -16.43 4.82
C ASP A 48 14.89 -15.22 4.86
N ASP A 49 13.60 -15.45 5.04
CA ASP A 49 12.59 -14.37 5.12
C ASP A 49 12.14 -14.13 6.57
N ILE A 50 12.77 -14.78 7.57
CA ILE A 50 12.50 -14.55 9.00
C ILE A 50 13.34 -13.35 9.49
N ASN A 51 13.05 -12.19 8.94
CA ASN A 51 13.77 -10.96 9.26
C ASN A 51 12.86 -9.73 9.18
N ALA A 52 13.36 -8.59 9.67
CA ALA A 52 12.57 -7.36 9.77
C ALA A 52 12.22 -6.74 8.41
N SER A 53 12.99 -6.99 7.35
CA SER A 53 12.74 -6.43 6.01
C SER A 53 11.50 -7.05 5.35
N THR A 54 11.08 -8.23 5.77
CA THR A 54 9.82 -8.87 5.33
C THR A 54 8.60 -7.99 5.59
N ALA A 55 8.64 -7.15 6.65
CA ALA A 55 7.58 -6.19 6.97
C ALA A 55 7.32 -5.15 5.86
N ILE A 56 8.29 -4.89 5.01
CA ILE A 56 8.23 -3.91 3.93
C ILE A 56 8.35 -4.54 2.54
N GLY A 57 8.19 -5.87 2.46
CA GLY A 57 8.21 -6.61 1.21
C GLY A 57 9.59 -7.12 0.79
N GLY A 58 10.59 -7.07 1.68
CA GLY A 58 11.92 -7.67 1.45
C GLY A 58 11.86 -9.19 1.54
N ILE A 59 11.23 -9.84 0.55
CA ILE A 59 11.02 -11.28 0.46
C ILE A 59 11.91 -11.83 -0.64
N THR A 60 12.74 -12.84 -0.31
CA THR A 60 13.83 -13.33 -1.15
C THR A 60 13.38 -13.77 -2.55
N GLN A 61 12.31 -14.54 -2.65
CA GLN A 61 11.74 -15.00 -3.93
C GLN A 61 10.52 -14.19 -4.39
N GLY A 62 10.14 -13.16 -3.61
CA GLY A 62 8.91 -12.43 -3.82
C GLY A 62 7.66 -13.28 -3.55
N VAL A 63 6.51 -12.78 -4.03
CA VAL A 63 5.21 -13.46 -3.89
C VAL A 63 4.47 -13.45 -5.21
N SER A 64 3.63 -14.46 -5.45
CA SER A 64 2.79 -14.47 -6.64
C SER A 64 1.61 -13.49 -6.50
N ASN A 65 1.16 -12.94 -7.64
CA ASN A 65 -0.01 -12.06 -7.66
C ASN A 65 -1.26 -12.78 -7.13
N LEU A 66 -1.41 -14.07 -7.41
CA LEU A 66 -2.53 -14.87 -6.94
C LEU A 66 -2.54 -15.00 -5.41
N GLU A 67 -1.40 -15.31 -4.79
CA GLU A 67 -1.28 -15.43 -3.32
C GLU A 67 -1.54 -14.09 -2.64
N LEU A 68 -0.98 -13.01 -3.18
CA LEU A 68 -1.21 -11.68 -2.64
C LEU A 68 -2.68 -11.26 -2.75
N THR A 69 -3.34 -11.55 -3.89
CA THR A 69 -4.79 -11.32 -4.05
C THR A 69 -5.61 -12.13 -3.03
N ALA A 70 -5.26 -13.39 -2.80
CA ALA A 70 -5.93 -14.23 -1.82
C ALA A 70 -5.73 -13.74 -0.38
N ALA A 71 -4.55 -13.21 -0.05
CA ALA A 71 -4.28 -12.60 1.24
C ALA A 71 -5.15 -11.34 1.48
N TYR A 72 -5.27 -10.46 0.48
CA TYR A 72 -6.19 -9.30 0.57
C TYR A 72 -7.65 -9.73 0.60
N ALA A 73 -8.04 -10.77 -0.18
CA ALA A 73 -9.37 -11.35 -0.10
C ALA A 73 -9.70 -11.92 1.28
N THR A 74 -8.70 -12.42 2.02
CA THR A 74 -8.85 -12.87 3.41
C THR A 74 -9.27 -11.71 4.33
N ILE A 75 -8.67 -10.53 4.16
CA ILE A 75 -9.04 -9.32 4.92
C ILE A 75 -10.47 -8.90 4.54
N ALA A 76 -10.78 -8.80 3.25
CA ALA A 76 -12.11 -8.47 2.74
C ALA A 76 -13.20 -9.45 3.23
N ASN A 77 -12.83 -10.72 3.46
CA ASN A 77 -13.69 -11.80 3.92
C ASN A 77 -13.63 -12.00 5.46
N ASN A 78 -13.58 -10.91 6.21
CA ASN A 78 -13.59 -10.91 7.68
C ASN A 78 -12.53 -11.82 8.32
N GLY A 79 -11.34 -11.89 7.72
CA GLY A 79 -10.22 -12.68 8.24
C GLY A 79 -10.25 -14.17 7.91
N THR A 80 -11.14 -14.60 7.01
CA THR A 80 -11.26 -16.00 6.58
C THR A 80 -10.58 -16.21 5.23
N TYR A 81 -9.47 -16.96 5.23
CA TYR A 81 -8.78 -17.39 4.03
C TYR A 81 -9.55 -18.48 3.30
N ILE A 82 -9.66 -18.34 2.00
CA ILE A 82 -10.20 -19.34 1.08
C ILE A 82 -9.14 -19.60 0.03
N LYS A 83 -8.68 -20.86 -0.06
CA LYS A 83 -7.69 -21.24 -1.06
C LYS A 83 -8.22 -20.94 -2.46
N PRO A 84 -7.48 -20.19 -3.31
CA PRO A 84 -7.90 -19.92 -4.67
C PRO A 84 -8.09 -21.19 -5.49
N VAL A 85 -9.22 -21.30 -6.19
CA VAL A 85 -9.52 -22.41 -7.10
C VAL A 85 -10.12 -21.85 -8.38
N PHE A 86 -9.83 -22.50 -9.51
CA PHE A 86 -10.40 -22.13 -10.83
C PHE A 86 -11.66 -22.88 -11.18
N TYR A 87 -11.95 -23.95 -10.46
CA TYR A 87 -13.20 -24.72 -10.56
C TYR A 87 -13.51 -25.34 -9.21
N THR A 88 -14.79 -25.50 -8.91
CA THR A 88 -15.26 -26.15 -7.67
C THR A 88 -15.64 -27.60 -7.88
N LYS A 89 -16.16 -27.93 -9.07
CA LYS A 89 -16.59 -29.31 -9.42
C LYS A 89 -16.34 -29.60 -10.88
N ILE A 90 -16.06 -30.88 -11.17
CA ILE A 90 -16.10 -31.44 -12.51
C ILE A 90 -17.17 -32.53 -12.51
N LEU A 91 -18.08 -32.44 -13.47
CA LEU A 91 -19.17 -33.40 -13.63
C LEU A 91 -18.93 -34.24 -14.89
N ASP A 92 -19.41 -35.50 -14.88
CA ASP A 92 -19.49 -36.32 -16.08
C ASP A 92 -20.70 -35.92 -16.97
N ALA A 93 -20.89 -36.65 -18.10
CA ALA A 93 -21.96 -36.39 -19.03
C ALA A 93 -23.37 -36.66 -18.42
N ASP A 94 -23.46 -37.46 -17.38
CA ASP A 94 -24.69 -37.85 -16.67
C ASP A 94 -24.97 -36.90 -15.47
N GLY A 95 -24.07 -35.92 -15.20
CA GLY A 95 -24.20 -34.95 -14.10
C GLY A 95 -23.64 -35.44 -12.75
N ASN A 96 -22.99 -36.60 -12.71
CA ASN A 96 -22.34 -37.07 -11.48
C ASN A 96 -21.05 -36.33 -11.21
N VAL A 97 -20.75 -36.07 -9.93
CA VAL A 97 -19.54 -35.39 -9.52
C VAL A 97 -18.33 -36.34 -9.70
N VAL A 98 -17.43 -36.00 -10.63
CA VAL A 98 -16.15 -36.68 -10.84
C VAL A 98 -15.08 -36.13 -9.92
N ILE A 99 -15.02 -34.83 -9.77
CA ILE A 99 -14.11 -34.13 -8.85
C ILE A 99 -14.91 -33.09 -8.06
N ASP A 100 -14.77 -33.13 -6.74
CA ASP A 100 -15.19 -32.07 -5.84
C ASP A 100 -13.92 -31.33 -5.36
N ASN A 101 -13.77 -30.08 -5.77
CA ASN A 101 -12.66 -29.19 -5.41
C ASN A 101 -13.20 -27.97 -4.66
N THR A 102 -14.22 -28.16 -3.83
CA THR A 102 -14.73 -27.10 -2.97
C THR A 102 -13.62 -26.63 -2.03
N PRO A 103 -13.25 -25.32 -2.05
CA PRO A 103 -12.11 -24.82 -1.30
C PRO A 103 -12.35 -24.88 0.22
N GLU A 104 -11.31 -25.25 0.94
CA GLU A 104 -11.28 -25.17 2.40
C GLU A 104 -11.25 -23.70 2.86
N LYS A 105 -11.89 -23.46 4.01
CA LYS A 105 -11.92 -22.16 4.66
C LYS A 105 -11.18 -22.20 5.98
N THR A 106 -10.27 -21.25 6.21
CA THR A 106 -9.49 -21.17 7.43
C THR A 106 -9.56 -19.76 8.00
N THR A 107 -9.95 -19.60 9.27
CA THR A 107 -9.87 -18.30 9.95
C THR A 107 -8.42 -18.00 10.27
N VAL A 108 -7.90 -16.90 9.73
CA VAL A 108 -6.51 -16.43 9.91
C VAL A 108 -6.43 -15.34 10.97
N ILE A 109 -7.31 -14.36 10.89
CA ILE A 109 -7.42 -13.25 11.86
C ILE A 109 -8.87 -13.05 12.28
N LYS A 110 -9.08 -12.35 13.41
CA LYS A 110 -10.42 -12.02 13.89
C LYS A 110 -11.16 -11.08 12.92
N PRO A 111 -12.50 -11.15 12.84
CA PRO A 111 -13.29 -10.21 12.04
C PRO A 111 -13.07 -8.74 12.43
N SER A 112 -12.89 -8.45 13.73
CA SER A 112 -12.54 -7.11 14.21
C SER A 112 -11.20 -6.62 13.67
N THR A 113 -10.16 -7.46 13.71
CA THR A 113 -8.84 -7.13 13.15
C THR A 113 -8.92 -6.86 11.65
N ALA A 114 -9.66 -7.71 10.89
CA ALA A 114 -9.87 -7.53 9.47
C ALA A 114 -10.59 -6.20 9.16
N TYR A 115 -11.64 -5.87 9.92
CA TYR A 115 -12.38 -4.62 9.74
C TYR A 115 -11.54 -3.38 10.08
N LEU A 116 -10.81 -3.39 11.20
CA LEU A 116 -9.92 -2.28 11.57
C LEU A 116 -8.86 -2.02 10.50
N LEU A 117 -8.28 -3.09 9.94
CA LEU A 117 -7.32 -2.97 8.84
C LEU A 117 -8.00 -2.48 7.56
N THR A 118 -9.21 -2.93 7.25
CA THR A 118 -10.02 -2.44 6.11
C THR A 118 -10.26 -0.95 6.23
N ASN A 119 -10.70 -0.47 7.40
CA ASN A 119 -10.98 0.94 7.64
C ASN A 119 -9.72 1.82 7.42
N VAL A 120 -8.56 1.41 7.95
CA VAL A 120 -7.30 2.14 7.69
C VAL A 120 -6.91 2.08 6.20
N MET A 121 -7.23 0.98 5.49
CA MET A 121 -6.97 0.88 4.05
C MET A 121 -7.95 1.68 3.19
N GLU A 122 -9.15 2.04 3.69
CA GLU A 122 -10.01 3.04 3.07
C GLU A 122 -9.32 4.42 3.09
N ASP A 123 -8.67 4.80 4.20
CA ASP A 123 -7.92 6.07 4.30
C ASP A 123 -6.73 6.11 3.33
N VAL A 124 -6.09 4.98 3.03
CA VAL A 124 -5.06 4.91 1.95
C VAL A 124 -5.63 5.38 0.61
N VAL A 125 -6.90 5.04 0.35
CA VAL A 125 -7.58 5.38 -0.91
C VAL A 125 -8.18 6.78 -0.87
N THR A 126 -8.68 7.25 0.26
CA THR A 126 -9.33 8.57 0.37
C THR A 126 -8.33 9.72 0.47
N GLU A 127 -7.24 9.55 1.23
CA GLU A 127 -6.27 10.63 1.49
C GLU A 127 -4.80 10.20 1.40
N GLY A 128 -4.51 8.90 1.21
CA GLY A 128 -3.17 8.35 1.19
C GLY A 128 -2.59 8.12 -0.21
N THR A 129 -1.73 7.10 -0.30
CA THR A 129 -0.98 6.77 -1.52
C THR A 129 -1.82 6.16 -2.63
N GLY A 130 -3.07 5.75 -2.34
CA GLY A 130 -3.99 5.06 -3.23
C GLY A 130 -5.07 5.92 -3.89
N THR A 131 -5.03 7.25 -3.78
CA THR A 131 -6.12 8.14 -4.23
C THR A 131 -6.51 8.00 -5.70
N ARG A 132 -5.62 7.50 -6.56
CA ARG A 132 -5.87 7.31 -7.99
C ARG A 132 -6.84 6.20 -8.34
N VAL A 133 -7.11 5.28 -7.40
CA VAL A 133 -8.02 4.15 -7.65
C VAL A 133 -9.48 4.46 -7.39
N GLN A 134 -9.78 5.63 -6.82
CA GLN A 134 -11.14 6.05 -6.52
C GLN A 134 -12.03 6.09 -7.76
N PHE A 135 -13.26 5.64 -7.62
CA PHE A 135 -14.36 5.84 -8.55
C PHE A 135 -15.67 5.97 -7.75
N ASP A 136 -16.64 6.66 -8.33
CA ASP A 136 -17.88 7.01 -7.63
C ASP A 136 -18.76 5.78 -7.33
N GLY A 137 -19.50 5.84 -6.23
CA GLY A 137 -20.50 4.83 -5.86
C GLY A 137 -19.91 3.53 -5.33
N MET A 138 -18.70 3.56 -4.74
CA MET A 138 -18.10 2.35 -4.15
C MET A 138 -17.09 2.66 -3.04
N HIS A 139 -17.20 1.95 -1.93
CA HIS A 139 -16.20 1.90 -0.88
C HIS A 139 -15.02 1.04 -1.30
N ILE A 140 -13.80 1.56 -1.18
CA ILE A 140 -12.58 0.91 -1.65
C ILE A 140 -11.54 0.93 -0.54
N ALA A 141 -11.00 -0.24 -0.21
CA ALA A 141 -9.87 -0.39 0.67
C ALA A 141 -8.68 -0.99 -0.10
N GLY A 142 -7.46 -0.54 0.16
CA GLY A 142 -6.31 -1.08 -0.56
C GLY A 142 -4.98 -0.49 -0.14
N LYS A 143 -3.91 -0.99 -0.76
CA LYS A 143 -2.54 -0.56 -0.49
C LYS A 143 -1.69 -0.57 -1.74
N THR A 144 -0.87 0.45 -1.88
CA THR A 144 0.20 0.52 -2.89
C THR A 144 1.43 -0.24 -2.43
N GLY A 145 2.16 -0.83 -3.36
CA GLY A 145 3.52 -1.31 -3.17
C GLY A 145 4.43 -0.73 -4.24
N THR A 146 5.63 -0.35 -3.85
CA THR A 146 6.66 0.18 -4.75
C THR A 146 8.01 -0.27 -4.23
N THR A 147 8.74 -1.04 -5.03
CA THR A 147 10.11 -1.42 -4.70
C THR A 147 11.09 -0.28 -4.99
N ASP A 148 12.29 -0.37 -4.40
CA ASP A 148 13.35 0.58 -4.63
C ASP A 148 13.67 0.70 -6.13
N ASN A 149 13.93 1.94 -6.56
CA ASN A 149 14.18 2.27 -7.97
C ASN A 149 13.01 1.95 -8.92
N TYR A 150 11.78 1.77 -8.42
CA TYR A 150 10.58 1.51 -9.25
C TYR A 150 10.72 0.28 -10.17
N ARG A 151 11.19 -0.84 -9.63
CA ARG A 151 11.27 -2.10 -10.37
C ARG A 151 9.92 -2.81 -10.40
N ASP A 152 9.19 -2.76 -9.28
CA ASP A 152 7.86 -3.33 -9.13
C ASP A 152 6.90 -2.29 -8.61
N LEU A 153 5.73 -2.24 -9.21
CA LEU A 153 4.61 -1.43 -8.78
C LEU A 153 3.41 -2.32 -8.52
N TRP A 154 2.85 -2.22 -7.33
CA TRP A 154 1.68 -2.96 -6.91
C TRP A 154 0.53 -2.03 -6.51
N PHE A 155 -0.66 -2.47 -6.79
CA PHE A 155 -1.84 -2.04 -6.06
C PHE A 155 -2.72 -3.26 -5.78
N CYS A 156 -2.96 -3.53 -4.50
CA CYS A 156 -3.85 -4.57 -4.02
C CYS A 156 -4.99 -3.92 -3.28
N GLY A 157 -6.22 -4.18 -3.70
CA GLY A 157 -7.37 -3.56 -3.09
C GLY A 157 -8.65 -4.36 -3.32
N PHE A 158 -9.68 -4.00 -2.58
CA PHE A 158 -10.97 -4.65 -2.62
C PHE A 158 -12.11 -3.68 -2.34
N THR A 159 -13.29 -4.10 -2.73
CA THR A 159 -14.57 -3.50 -2.38
C THR A 159 -15.35 -4.52 -1.56
N PRO A 160 -16.56 -4.21 -1.08
CA PRO A 160 -17.44 -5.23 -0.49
C PRO A 160 -17.79 -6.40 -1.43
N TYR A 161 -17.48 -6.30 -2.73
CA TYR A 161 -17.84 -7.31 -3.74
C TYR A 161 -16.64 -8.12 -4.25
N TYR A 162 -15.55 -7.46 -4.59
CA TYR A 162 -14.43 -8.07 -5.30
C TYR A 162 -13.07 -7.63 -4.76
N THR A 163 -12.11 -8.54 -4.85
CA THR A 163 -10.68 -8.26 -4.60
C THR A 163 -9.91 -8.34 -5.90
N CYS A 164 -9.02 -7.40 -6.12
CA CYS A 164 -8.16 -7.35 -7.29
C CYS A 164 -6.75 -6.88 -6.90
N SER A 165 -5.74 -7.48 -7.50
CA SER A 165 -4.36 -7.03 -7.40
C SER A 165 -3.77 -6.83 -8.79
N VAL A 166 -3.04 -5.74 -8.96
CA VAL A 166 -2.32 -5.42 -10.19
C VAL A 166 -0.85 -5.23 -9.88
N TRP A 167 -0.03 -5.95 -10.61
CA TRP A 167 1.41 -5.79 -10.64
C TRP A 167 1.85 -5.21 -11.99
N ALA A 168 2.85 -4.35 -11.96
CA ALA A 168 3.54 -3.84 -13.13
C ALA A 168 5.04 -3.83 -12.86
N GLY A 169 5.80 -4.49 -13.72
CA GLY A 169 7.24 -4.67 -13.64
C GLY A 169 7.75 -5.40 -14.86
N TYR A 170 9.07 -5.60 -14.92
CA TYR A 170 9.71 -6.45 -15.90
C TYR A 170 10.16 -7.77 -15.26
N ASP A 171 10.04 -8.88 -15.97
CA ASP A 171 10.44 -10.21 -15.50
C ASP A 171 11.95 -10.30 -15.17
N ASP A 172 12.77 -9.49 -15.80
CA ASP A 172 14.21 -9.38 -15.56
C ASP A 172 14.59 -8.36 -14.47
N ASN A 173 13.57 -7.84 -13.74
CA ASN A 173 13.75 -6.84 -12.69
C ASN A 173 14.37 -5.51 -13.18
N THR A 174 14.18 -5.15 -14.46
CA THR A 174 14.60 -3.86 -15.02
C THR A 174 13.80 -2.71 -14.41
N VAL A 175 14.43 -1.56 -14.25
CA VAL A 175 13.79 -0.34 -13.73
C VAL A 175 12.71 0.15 -14.70
N LEU A 176 11.52 0.42 -14.18
CA LEU A 176 10.42 0.99 -14.98
C LEU A 176 10.75 2.44 -15.41
N PRO A 177 10.44 2.82 -16.65
CA PRO A 177 10.65 4.18 -17.13
C PRO A 177 9.99 5.24 -16.24
N GLN A 178 10.53 6.45 -16.27
CA GLN A 178 9.94 7.59 -15.55
C GLN A 178 8.62 8.04 -16.18
N GLY A 179 7.81 8.76 -15.40
CA GLY A 179 6.56 9.37 -15.87
C GLY A 179 5.30 8.59 -15.50
N THR A 180 4.31 8.57 -16.40
CA THR A 180 2.98 7.97 -16.16
C THR A 180 3.00 6.47 -15.88
N TYR A 181 4.05 5.78 -16.28
CA TYR A 181 4.23 4.35 -16.01
C TYR A 181 4.27 4.02 -14.52
N ARG A 182 4.70 4.95 -13.66
CA ARG A 182 4.79 4.77 -12.20
C ARG A 182 3.44 4.77 -11.45
N THR A 183 2.34 4.96 -12.16
CA THR A 183 0.97 4.90 -11.61
C THR A 183 0.07 3.97 -12.42
N TYR A 184 0.65 3.23 -13.36
CA TYR A 184 -0.09 2.37 -14.28
C TYR A 184 -0.92 1.31 -13.54
N GLN A 185 -0.36 0.68 -12.50
CA GLN A 185 -1.04 -0.34 -11.71
C GLN A 185 -2.33 0.19 -11.06
N GLN A 186 -2.32 1.42 -10.55
CA GLN A 186 -3.50 2.05 -9.94
C GLN A 186 -4.56 2.37 -11.02
N THR A 187 -4.13 2.92 -12.14
CA THR A 187 -5.02 3.26 -13.26
C THR A 187 -5.69 2.01 -13.85
N LEU A 188 -4.92 0.94 -14.03
CA LEU A 188 -5.43 -0.33 -14.55
C LEU A 188 -6.41 -0.97 -13.57
N TRP A 189 -6.07 -1.01 -12.27
CA TRP A 189 -6.95 -1.50 -11.21
C TRP A 189 -8.29 -0.75 -11.21
N ARG A 190 -8.25 0.59 -11.19
CA ARG A 190 -9.43 1.43 -11.25
C ARG A 190 -10.29 1.11 -12.47
N ASN A 191 -9.70 1.05 -13.66
CA ASN A 191 -10.44 0.82 -14.91
C ASN A 191 -11.11 -0.56 -14.94
N ILE A 192 -10.48 -1.58 -14.38
CA ILE A 192 -11.07 -2.92 -14.25
C ILE A 192 -12.22 -2.87 -13.26
N MET A 193 -11.96 -2.40 -12.04
CA MET A 193 -12.94 -2.43 -10.96
C MET A 193 -14.16 -1.56 -11.27
N GLN A 194 -13.97 -0.37 -11.80
CA GLN A 194 -15.07 0.51 -12.19
C GLN A 194 -16.01 -0.17 -13.22
N ARG A 195 -15.48 -0.94 -14.15
CA ARG A 195 -16.30 -1.64 -15.16
C ARG A 195 -17.10 -2.78 -14.56
N ILE A 196 -16.50 -3.60 -13.70
CA ILE A 196 -17.17 -4.75 -13.11
C ILE A 196 -18.16 -4.35 -11.99
N HIS A 197 -18.12 -3.09 -11.52
CA HIS A 197 -19.03 -2.54 -10.51
C HIS A 197 -20.13 -1.66 -11.10
N ALA A 198 -20.19 -1.48 -12.43
CA ALA A 198 -21.08 -0.51 -13.06
C ALA A 198 -22.58 -0.70 -12.68
N ASP A 199 -23.01 -1.93 -12.47
CA ASP A 199 -24.38 -2.28 -12.13
C ASP A 199 -24.56 -2.73 -10.67
N LEU A 200 -23.52 -2.57 -9.83
CA LEU A 200 -23.58 -2.95 -8.42
C LEU A 200 -23.97 -1.75 -7.56
N PRO A 201 -24.86 -1.94 -6.56
CA PRO A 201 -25.21 -0.85 -5.65
C PRO A 201 -24.04 -0.47 -4.76
N ASP A 202 -23.99 0.80 -4.41
CA ASP A 202 -23.07 1.28 -3.38
C ASP A 202 -23.33 0.58 -2.04
N THR A 203 -22.29 -0.01 -1.48
CA THR A 203 -22.37 -0.80 -0.26
C THR A 203 -21.10 -0.56 0.57
N ASP A 204 -21.29 -0.24 1.84
CA ASP A 204 -20.23 -0.06 2.82
C ASP A 204 -19.69 -1.42 3.34
N PHE A 205 -18.46 -1.41 3.84
CA PHE A 205 -17.90 -2.56 4.55
C PHE A 205 -18.66 -2.83 5.84
N LYS A 206 -19.06 -4.06 6.04
CA LYS A 206 -19.90 -4.44 7.19
C LYS A 206 -19.07 -4.48 8.48
N MET A 207 -19.33 -3.53 9.37
CA MET A 207 -18.73 -3.51 10.70
C MET A 207 -19.21 -4.70 11.55
N PRO A 208 -18.32 -5.55 12.07
CA PRO A 208 -18.71 -6.65 12.97
C PRO A 208 -19.14 -6.12 14.33
N SER A 209 -20.01 -6.87 15.01
CA SER A 209 -20.50 -6.50 16.36
C SER A 209 -19.42 -6.43 17.44
N THR A 210 -18.25 -6.99 17.16
CA THR A 210 -17.05 -6.93 18.02
C THR A 210 -16.22 -5.67 17.83
N VAL A 211 -16.67 -4.72 16.97
CA VAL A 211 -16.04 -3.42 16.80
C VAL A 211 -16.99 -2.33 17.29
N GLN A 212 -16.45 -1.37 18.01
CA GLN A 212 -17.17 -0.21 18.52
C GLN A 212 -16.39 1.07 18.25
N LYS A 213 -17.12 2.19 18.14
CA LYS A 213 -16.57 3.54 18.04
C LYS A 213 -16.38 4.13 19.44
N ALA A 214 -15.26 4.81 19.65
CA ALA A 214 -15.03 5.59 20.85
C ALA A 214 -14.41 6.94 20.48
N SER A 215 -14.80 7.98 21.22
CA SER A 215 -14.17 9.31 21.09
C SER A 215 -12.92 9.33 21.97
N ILE A 216 -11.76 9.53 21.36
CA ILE A 216 -10.46 9.56 22.05
C ILE A 216 -9.78 10.91 21.92
N CYS A 217 -8.96 11.21 22.89
CA CYS A 217 -8.09 12.37 22.88
C CYS A 217 -6.92 12.14 21.93
N THR A 218 -6.70 13.03 20.98
CA THR A 218 -5.62 12.92 19.98
C THR A 218 -4.20 12.95 20.56
N GLN A 219 -4.04 13.48 21.80
CA GLN A 219 -2.74 13.57 22.45
C GLN A 219 -2.40 12.35 23.31
N THR A 220 -3.41 11.76 23.95
CA THR A 220 -3.18 10.67 24.93
C THR A 220 -3.68 9.31 24.48
N GLY A 221 -4.55 9.24 23.46
CA GLY A 221 -5.23 8.01 23.05
C GLY A 221 -6.28 7.49 24.05
N LEU A 222 -6.50 8.19 25.17
CA LEU A 222 -7.50 7.85 26.18
C LEU A 222 -8.88 8.41 25.78
N LEU A 223 -9.95 7.97 26.45
CA LEU A 223 -11.29 8.51 26.22
C LEU A 223 -11.29 10.03 26.36
N ALA A 224 -11.88 10.73 25.41
CA ALA A 224 -11.88 12.17 25.38
C ALA A 224 -12.81 12.76 26.44
N THR A 225 -12.41 13.91 26.97
CA THR A 225 -13.25 14.81 27.79
C THR A 225 -13.55 16.08 27.00
N SER A 226 -14.41 16.95 27.54
CA SER A 226 -14.76 18.23 26.90
C SER A 226 -13.58 19.18 26.66
N SER A 227 -12.45 18.97 27.36
CA SER A 227 -11.22 19.75 27.20
C SER A 227 -10.25 19.19 26.17
N CYS A 228 -10.55 18.05 25.53
CA CYS A 228 -9.68 17.40 24.56
C CYS A 228 -9.98 17.88 23.13
N ASN A 229 -8.93 17.90 22.30
CA ASN A 229 -9.12 17.74 20.88
C ASN A 229 -9.41 16.25 20.64
N ALA A 230 -10.64 15.94 20.20
CA ALA A 230 -11.15 14.58 20.15
C ALA A 230 -11.34 14.09 18.73
N VAL A 231 -11.05 12.83 18.48
CA VAL A 231 -11.34 12.11 17.24
C VAL A 231 -12.15 10.85 17.59
N THR A 232 -13.01 10.44 16.66
CA THR A 232 -13.75 9.18 16.80
C THR A 232 -13.00 8.08 16.06
N GLU A 233 -12.61 7.03 16.79
CA GLU A 233 -11.87 5.89 16.28
C GLU A 233 -12.61 4.58 16.50
N TYR A 234 -12.24 3.56 15.75
CA TYR A 234 -12.76 2.21 15.85
C TYR A 234 -11.85 1.34 16.71
N PHE A 235 -12.44 0.49 17.56
CA PHE A 235 -11.73 -0.41 18.45
C PHE A 235 -12.37 -1.80 18.44
N ASP A 236 -11.55 -2.84 18.59
CA ASP A 236 -12.06 -4.12 19.08
C ASP A 236 -12.65 -3.89 20.47
N ILE A 237 -13.81 -4.48 20.74
CA ILE A 237 -14.55 -4.26 22.01
C ILE A 237 -13.71 -4.57 23.25
N ASP A 238 -12.75 -5.51 23.11
CA ASP A 238 -11.84 -5.89 24.19
C ASP A 238 -10.65 -4.92 24.36
N GLN A 239 -10.49 -3.94 23.44
CA GLN A 239 -9.36 -3.02 23.38
C GLN A 239 -9.77 -1.54 23.50
N ILE A 240 -11.02 -1.26 23.79
CA ILE A 240 -11.50 0.12 23.99
C ILE A 240 -10.80 0.72 25.22
N PRO A 241 -10.22 1.93 25.12
CA PRO A 241 -9.69 2.62 26.29
C PRO A 241 -10.76 2.75 27.38
N THR A 242 -10.42 2.42 28.62
CA THR A 242 -11.34 2.52 29.77
C THR A 242 -11.07 3.75 30.62
N GLN A 243 -9.93 4.41 30.43
CA GLN A 243 -9.54 5.60 31.16
C GLN A 243 -9.84 6.87 30.37
N TYR A 244 -10.30 7.89 31.06
CA TYR A 244 -10.49 9.22 30.49
C TYR A 244 -9.18 10.01 30.53
N CYS A 245 -9.00 10.88 29.54
CA CYS A 245 -7.93 11.86 29.56
C CYS A 245 -8.09 12.77 30.79
N SER A 246 -7.03 12.90 31.57
CA SER A 246 -7.02 13.73 32.78
C SER A 246 -6.98 15.24 32.51
N GLY A 247 -6.99 15.63 31.23
CA GLY A 247 -6.88 17.00 30.76
C GLY A 247 -5.46 17.35 30.29
N HIS A 248 -5.38 18.44 29.54
CA HIS A 248 -4.12 18.97 29.02
C HIS A 248 -3.77 20.21 29.80
N TYR A 249 -2.69 20.17 30.57
CA TYR A 249 -2.12 21.37 31.15
C TYR A 249 -1.35 22.10 30.05
N SER A 250 -1.94 23.16 29.50
CA SER A 250 -1.16 24.13 28.75
C SER A 250 -0.28 24.88 29.75
N TYR A 251 0.99 24.49 29.84
CA TYR A 251 1.97 25.37 30.43
C TYR A 251 2.12 26.55 29.47
N HIS A 252 1.33 27.61 29.71
CA HIS A 252 1.68 28.91 29.19
C HIS A 252 2.92 29.36 29.94
N TYR A 253 4.10 29.11 29.41
CA TYR A 253 5.27 29.88 29.77
C TYR A 253 5.01 31.31 29.31
N ASN A 254 4.45 32.14 30.20
CA ASN A 254 4.51 33.58 30.06
C ASN A 254 5.98 33.98 30.20
N TYR A 255 6.71 34.02 29.12
CA TYR A 255 7.95 34.80 29.04
C TYR A 255 7.54 36.25 28.99
N ASN A 256 7.21 36.88 30.16
CA ASN A 256 7.30 38.30 30.32
C ASN A 256 8.81 38.63 30.40
N TYR A 257 9.44 38.84 29.27
CA TYR A 257 10.68 39.62 29.24
C TYR A 257 10.29 41.06 29.51
N ASP A 258 10.38 41.47 30.80
CA ASP A 258 10.35 42.83 31.21
C ASP A 258 11.73 43.45 30.87
N TYR A 259 11.83 44.06 29.68
CA TYR A 259 12.95 44.92 29.31
C TYR A 259 12.72 46.29 29.93
N SER A 260 12.93 46.46 31.23
CA SER A 260 13.17 47.76 31.83
C SER A 260 14.68 48.02 31.74
N TYR A 261 15.10 48.72 30.69
CA TYR A 261 16.41 49.40 30.66
C TYR A 261 16.32 50.60 31.58
N ASP A 262 16.92 50.45 32.79
CA ASP A 262 17.19 51.58 33.68
C ASP A 262 18.55 52.18 33.23
N TYR A 263 18.46 53.37 32.62
CA TYR A 263 19.61 54.19 32.31
C TYR A 263 19.92 55.00 33.55
N SER A 264 20.83 54.55 34.42
CA SER A 264 21.51 55.39 35.40
C SER A 264 22.94 55.58 34.92
N GLU A 265 23.19 56.85 34.52
CA GLU A 265 24.57 57.37 34.34
C GLU A 265 25.30 57.28 35.69
N ASP A 266 26.37 56.54 35.80
CA ASP A 266 27.41 56.79 36.81
C ASP A 266 28.80 56.76 36.17
N SER A 267 29.48 57.87 36.32
CA SER A 267 30.81 58.17 35.90
C SER A 267 31.82 57.64 36.96
N GLY A 268 32.71 56.74 36.59
CA GLY A 268 33.79 56.33 37.49
C GLY A 268 34.85 55.50 36.77
N THR A 269 35.98 56.17 36.57
CA THR A 269 37.27 55.66 36.12
C THR A 269 37.80 54.46 36.95
N ASP A 270 38.31 53.39 36.36
CA ASP A 270 39.75 53.02 36.40
C ASP A 270 40.07 51.60 35.86
N SER A 271 41.06 51.57 35.06
CA SER A 271 42.07 50.54 34.67
C SER A 271 41.92 49.08 35.12
N SER A 272 42.03 48.13 34.19
CA SER A 272 43.15 47.22 33.93
C SER A 272 42.68 45.87 33.28
N GLU A 273 43.33 45.57 32.19
CA GLU A 273 43.86 44.30 31.69
C GLU A 273 42.98 43.07 31.49
N ASP A 274 42.78 42.78 30.23
CA ASP A 274 43.18 41.53 29.54
C ASP A 274 42.35 40.25 29.78
N SER A 275 41.60 39.85 28.80
CA SER A 275 41.78 38.61 28.02
C SER A 275 40.65 38.43 27.00
N ASN A 276 41.08 38.52 25.78
CA ASN A 276 40.38 38.28 24.54
C ASN A 276 40.04 36.78 24.42
N THR A 277 38.76 36.42 24.30
CA THR A 277 38.37 35.15 23.70
C THR A 277 37.10 35.43 22.86
N THR A 278 37.36 35.70 21.62
CA THR A 278 36.32 35.74 20.53
C THR A 278 35.86 34.33 20.27
N VAL A 279 34.59 34.07 20.50
CA VAL A 279 33.86 32.90 19.97
C VAL A 279 33.28 33.34 18.66
N GLU A 280 33.81 32.88 17.54
CA GLU A 280 33.26 33.04 16.21
C GLU A 280 32.03 32.13 16.06
N GLU A 281 30.89 32.73 15.69
CA GLU A 281 29.73 32.01 15.15
C GLU A 281 30.11 31.41 13.79
N PRO A 282 29.72 30.14 13.49
CA PRO A 282 29.89 29.59 12.15
C PRO A 282 28.90 30.21 11.18
N THR A 283 29.37 30.89 10.17
CA THR A 283 28.65 31.28 8.96
C THR A 283 28.22 30.06 8.17
N PRO A 284 27.00 30.01 7.59
CA PRO A 284 26.57 28.90 6.75
C PRO A 284 27.34 28.92 5.42
N GLU A 285 27.98 27.79 5.13
CA GLU A 285 28.67 27.56 3.85
C GLU A 285 27.66 27.48 2.70
N THR A 286 27.92 28.26 1.66
CA THR A 286 27.24 28.18 0.36
C THR A 286 27.63 26.88 -0.33
N PRO A 287 26.70 26.09 -0.90
CA PRO A 287 27.04 24.88 -1.63
C PRO A 287 27.89 25.20 -2.87
N ALA A 288 29.00 24.50 -3.01
CA ALA A 288 29.89 24.59 -4.17
C ALA A 288 29.14 24.14 -5.44
N GLU A 289 29.32 24.93 -6.51
CA GLU A 289 28.88 24.61 -7.86
C GLU A 289 29.52 23.30 -8.33
N VAL A 290 28.66 22.34 -8.73
CA VAL A 290 29.08 21.10 -9.40
C VAL A 290 29.44 21.44 -10.85
N PRO A 291 30.59 21.00 -11.38
CA PRO A 291 30.94 21.23 -12.78
C PRO A 291 29.97 20.49 -13.70
N GLU A 292 29.51 21.20 -14.71
CA GLU A 292 28.68 20.71 -15.81
C GLU A 292 29.47 19.67 -16.64
N GLU A 293 29.12 18.37 -16.51
CA GLU A 293 29.65 17.33 -17.39
C GLU A 293 29.00 17.47 -18.76
N THR A 294 29.83 17.78 -19.76
CA THR A 294 29.48 17.79 -21.19
C THR A 294 29.08 16.39 -21.62
N GLN A 295 27.81 16.22 -22.02
CA GLN A 295 27.31 15.01 -22.66
C GLN A 295 27.96 14.82 -24.05
N PRO A 296 28.38 13.60 -24.42
CA PRO A 296 28.77 13.31 -25.79
C PRO A 296 27.53 13.30 -26.71
N GLU A 297 27.66 14.00 -27.85
CA GLU A 297 26.67 13.97 -28.92
C GLU A 297 26.52 12.55 -29.47
N VAL A 298 25.30 11.99 -29.29
CA VAL A 298 24.90 10.74 -29.94
C VAL A 298 24.39 11.10 -31.35
N SER A 299 25.17 10.76 -32.38
CA SER A 299 24.75 10.82 -33.76
C SER A 299 23.64 9.80 -34.04
N VAL A 300 22.49 10.30 -34.45
CA VAL A 300 21.34 9.50 -34.91
C VAL A 300 21.68 8.95 -36.32
N PRO A 301 21.54 7.62 -36.58
CA PRO A 301 21.63 7.09 -37.94
C PRO A 301 20.39 7.46 -38.74
N GLU A 302 20.58 7.92 -39.95
CA GLU A 302 19.53 8.20 -40.95
C GLU A 302 18.73 6.93 -41.27
N GLU A 303 17.43 7.05 -41.15
CA GLU A 303 16.43 6.03 -41.48
C GLU A 303 16.33 5.91 -43.01
N SER A 304 16.79 4.79 -43.54
CA SER A 304 16.63 4.45 -44.97
C SER A 304 15.18 4.00 -45.21
N THR A 305 14.45 4.79 -45.95
CA THR A 305 13.12 4.47 -46.51
C THR A 305 13.24 3.40 -47.59
N GLU A 306 12.97 2.14 -47.26
CA GLU A 306 12.66 1.11 -48.26
C GLU A 306 11.14 0.94 -48.39
N THR A 307 10.63 1.25 -49.56
CA THR A 307 9.26 0.95 -49.99
C THR A 307 9.15 -0.53 -50.37
N PRO A 308 8.12 -1.27 -49.92
CA PRO A 308 7.89 -2.64 -50.39
C PRO A 308 7.26 -2.66 -51.78
N PRO A 309 7.58 -3.67 -52.62
CA PRO A 309 7.07 -3.78 -53.97
C PRO A 309 5.61 -4.23 -53.99
N ALA A 310 4.86 -3.65 -54.92
CA ALA A 310 3.52 -4.07 -55.29
C ALA A 310 3.59 -5.41 -56.05
N ASP A 311 2.86 -6.41 -55.56
CA ASP A 311 2.58 -7.61 -56.34
C ASP A 311 1.07 -7.70 -56.60
N GLY A 312 0.75 -7.71 -57.90
CA GLY A 312 -0.58 -7.87 -58.42
C GLY A 312 -0.86 -9.35 -58.68
N GLY A 313 -2.02 -9.81 -58.26
CA GLY A 313 -2.50 -11.14 -58.58
C GLY A 313 -4.00 -11.25 -58.42
N THR A 314 -4.70 -11.12 -59.50
CA THR A 314 -6.08 -11.52 -59.73
C THR A 314 -6.25 -13.01 -59.45
N ASP A 315 -7.26 -13.43 -58.68
CA ASP A 315 -8.15 -14.49 -59.21
C ASP A 315 -9.49 -14.59 -58.45
N THR A 316 -10.46 -14.90 -59.23
CA THR A 316 -11.89 -15.08 -59.10
C THR A 316 -12.26 -16.40 -58.43
N GLY A 317 -13.38 -16.42 -57.73
CA GLY A 317 -14.11 -17.64 -57.34
C GLY A 317 -14.93 -17.49 -56.09
N GLY A 318 -16.09 -17.26 -56.16
CA GLY A 318 -17.47 -17.67 -56.07
C GLY A 318 -17.67 -18.86 -55.14
N GLY A 319 -18.59 -18.71 -54.15
CA GLY A 319 -19.03 -19.81 -53.30
C GLY A 319 -19.91 -19.29 -52.15
N GLU A 320 -21.17 -19.26 -52.45
CA GLU A 320 -22.41 -19.38 -51.71
C GLU A 320 -22.34 -19.60 -50.18
N ALA A 321 -23.11 -18.78 -49.47
CA ALA A 321 -23.64 -19.04 -48.15
C ALA A 321 -24.77 -20.10 -48.19
N PRO A 322 -25.03 -20.77 -47.10
CA PRO A 322 -26.43 -21.08 -46.78
C PRO A 322 -26.86 -20.44 -45.45
N ALA A 323 -28.11 -19.99 -45.58
CA ALA A 323 -28.92 -19.40 -44.55
C ALA A 323 -29.42 -20.40 -43.50
N ASP A 324 -29.70 -19.84 -42.34
CA ASP A 324 -30.92 -20.07 -41.53
C ASP A 324 -31.20 -21.45 -40.97
N THR A 325 -31.35 -21.52 -39.67
CA THR A 325 -32.60 -21.83 -38.99
C THR A 325 -32.47 -21.62 -37.48
N GLY A 326 -33.46 -20.90 -36.99
CA GLY A 326 -33.74 -20.58 -35.63
C GLY A 326 -34.08 -21.77 -34.74
N GLY A 327 -34.00 -21.51 -33.45
CA GLY A 327 -34.42 -22.40 -32.37
C GLY A 327 -34.47 -21.63 -31.06
N GLU A 328 -35.56 -20.94 -30.86
CA GLU A 328 -36.14 -20.56 -29.59
C GLU A 328 -36.32 -21.79 -28.72
N VAL A 329 -35.91 -21.74 -27.43
CA VAL A 329 -36.74 -22.26 -26.31
C VAL A 329 -36.22 -21.71 -24.97
N ALA A 330 -37.16 -21.18 -24.22
CA ALA A 330 -37.24 -20.75 -22.86
C ALA A 330 -36.84 -21.82 -21.82
N GLN A 331 -36.28 -21.43 -20.73
CA GLN A 331 -36.64 -21.39 -19.31
C GLN A 331 -35.42 -21.07 -18.46
#